data_37739de77469a693d1cb74c659e8ce02
#
_entry.id   37739de77469a693d1cb74c659e8ce02
#
_cell.length_a   1.000
_cell.length_b   1.000
_cell.length_c   1.000
_cell.angle_alpha   90.00
_cell.angle_beta   90.00
_cell.angle_gamma   90.00
#
_symmetry.space_group_name_H-M   'P 1'
#
loop_
_entity.id
_entity.type
_entity.pdbx_description
1 polymer ?
#
loop_
_entity_poly.entity_id
_entity_poly.type
_entity_poly.pdbx_seq_one_letter_code
_entity_poly.pdbx_strand_id
1 'polypeptide(L)'
;NESAYCTPYTLLRLLIDEIPNIPDKILYLDIDMMIGDDISKLYNIDIDGYEYAAVREKYGRWLIRPDYINAGMLLFNMKMAKETKLFEKARNLIRTRKLLFADQDAIFWSTTKKKLLPRKFNEQSKFNRKDTVVCHFCKRLLLKPYPHTENFKQWNVEEVHNILKCHAFDEDLEEYLKLKDKFESNLGEEV
;
A
#
# COMPACT_ATOMS: atom_id res chain seq x y z
N ASN A 1 -10.64 -5.05 16.41
CA ASN A 1 -9.24 -4.95 15.96
C ASN A 1 -8.73 -3.49 15.88
N GLU A 2 -9.22 -2.62 16.73
CA GLU A 2 -8.59 -1.32 16.94
C GLU A 2 -7.28 -1.55 17.67
N SER A 3 -6.18 -1.32 16.98
CA SER A 3 -4.85 -1.26 17.58
C SER A 3 -4.32 0.16 17.41
N ALA A 4 -3.35 0.57 18.23
CA ALA A 4 -2.66 1.85 18.07
C ALA A 4 -2.03 2.07 16.66
N TYR A 5 -2.07 1.04 15.81
CA TYR A 5 -1.45 1.02 14.49
C TYR A 5 -2.43 0.95 13.32
N CYS A 6 -3.73 0.71 13.56
CA CYS A 6 -4.73 0.54 12.50
C CYS A 6 -5.96 1.38 12.82
N THR A 7 -6.22 2.38 12.01
CA THR A 7 -7.47 3.15 12.09
C THR A 7 -8.61 2.35 11.42
N PRO A 8 -9.89 2.60 11.75
CA PRO A 8 -11.02 1.98 11.07
C PRO A 8 -10.99 2.17 9.55
N TYR A 9 -10.41 3.27 9.06
CA TYR A 9 -10.29 3.58 7.64
C TYR A 9 -9.44 2.56 6.85
N THR A 10 -8.46 1.91 7.50
CA THR A 10 -7.67 0.86 6.83
C THR A 10 -8.52 -0.35 6.46
N LEU A 11 -9.63 -0.57 7.16
CA LEU A 11 -10.55 -1.68 6.89
C LEU A 11 -11.47 -1.42 5.70
N LEU A 12 -11.58 -0.18 5.20
CA LEU A 12 -12.45 0.14 4.06
C LEU A 12 -12.07 -0.63 2.79
N ARG A 13 -10.78 -0.97 2.61
CA ARG A 13 -10.35 -1.80 1.48
C ARG A 13 -10.99 -3.19 1.47
N LEU A 14 -11.49 -3.66 2.60
CA LEU A 14 -12.18 -4.95 2.70
C LEU A 14 -13.66 -4.88 2.26
N LEU A 15 -14.14 -3.70 1.88
CA LEU A 15 -15.50 -3.46 1.35
C LEU A 15 -15.50 -3.20 -0.15
N ILE A 16 -14.35 -3.36 -0.82
CA ILE A 16 -14.23 -3.12 -2.27
C ILE A 16 -15.23 -3.95 -3.08
N ASP A 17 -15.53 -5.18 -2.68
CA ASP A 17 -16.48 -6.07 -3.34
C ASP A 17 -17.93 -5.60 -3.23
N GLU A 18 -18.26 -4.68 -2.33
CA GLU A 18 -19.58 -4.10 -2.12
C GLU A 18 -19.84 -2.86 -2.99
N ILE A 19 -18.80 -2.35 -3.69
CA ILE A 19 -18.93 -1.20 -4.60
C ILE A 19 -19.74 -1.63 -5.83
N PRO A 20 -20.86 -0.93 -6.14
CA PRO A 20 -21.66 -1.24 -7.33
C PRO A 20 -20.85 -1.06 -8.62
N ASN A 21 -21.03 -1.97 -9.58
CA ASN A 21 -20.39 -1.91 -10.91
C ASN A 21 -18.86 -1.82 -10.89
N ILE A 22 -18.24 -2.39 -9.86
CA ILE A 22 -16.78 -2.39 -9.76
C ILE A 22 -16.17 -3.18 -10.93
N PRO A 23 -15.10 -2.67 -11.58
CA PRO A 23 -14.41 -3.38 -12.65
C PRO A 23 -13.86 -4.73 -12.22
N ASP A 24 -13.71 -5.66 -13.18
CA ASP A 24 -13.16 -6.99 -12.90
C ASP A 24 -11.69 -6.96 -12.48
N LYS A 25 -10.98 -5.88 -12.79
CA LYS A 25 -9.57 -5.68 -12.41
C LYS A 25 -9.37 -4.30 -11.78
N ILE A 26 -8.77 -4.26 -10.60
CA ILE A 26 -8.57 -3.03 -9.82
C ILE A 26 -7.15 -3.00 -9.28
N LEU A 27 -6.52 -1.85 -9.43
CA LEU A 27 -5.29 -1.54 -8.73
C LEU A 27 -5.62 -0.68 -7.49
N TYR A 28 -5.38 -1.23 -6.32
CA TYR A 28 -5.43 -0.53 -5.04
C TYR A 28 -4.04 -0.04 -4.67
N LEU A 29 -3.94 1.22 -4.27
CA LEU A 29 -2.72 1.85 -3.76
C LEU A 29 -3.03 2.62 -2.47
N ASP A 30 -2.16 2.48 -1.47
CA ASP A 30 -2.19 3.35 -0.30
C ASP A 30 -1.79 4.79 -0.69
N ILE A 31 -2.30 5.79 0.01
CA ILE A 31 -2.04 7.22 -0.28
C ILE A 31 -0.58 7.64 -0.03
N ASP A 32 0.18 6.85 0.70
CA ASP A 32 1.59 7.09 1.00
C ASP A 32 2.54 6.43 -0.02
N MET A 33 2.09 6.37 -1.26
CA MET A 33 2.87 5.86 -2.40
C MET A 33 3.19 6.97 -3.41
N MET A 34 4.36 6.84 -4.04
CA MET A 34 4.78 7.66 -5.18
C MET A 34 5.00 6.76 -6.40
N ILE A 35 4.52 7.20 -7.55
CA ILE A 35 4.68 6.51 -8.82
C ILE A 35 5.94 7.04 -9.50
N GLY A 36 6.94 6.19 -9.68
CA GLY A 36 8.25 6.56 -10.25
C GLY A 36 8.44 6.13 -11.71
N ASP A 37 7.48 5.38 -12.29
CA ASP A 37 7.53 4.93 -13.68
C ASP A 37 6.09 4.63 -14.16
N ASP A 38 5.91 4.31 -15.43
CA ASP A 38 4.61 3.99 -16.02
C ASP A 38 3.85 2.90 -15.24
N ILE A 39 2.75 3.30 -14.62
CA ILE A 39 1.90 2.43 -13.80
C ILE A 39 1.21 1.33 -14.62
N SER A 40 1.11 1.50 -15.94
CA SER A 40 0.55 0.48 -16.83
C SER A 40 1.38 -0.82 -16.81
N LYS A 41 2.68 -0.72 -16.52
CA LYS A 41 3.57 -1.88 -16.31
C LYS A 41 3.10 -2.79 -15.17
N LEU A 42 2.44 -2.20 -14.16
CA LEU A 42 1.84 -2.93 -13.05
C LEU A 42 0.42 -3.38 -13.41
N TYR A 43 -0.40 -2.46 -13.92
CA TYR A 43 -1.82 -2.74 -14.20
C TYR A 43 -2.01 -3.84 -15.25
N ASN A 44 -1.12 -3.91 -16.26
CA ASN A 44 -1.21 -4.88 -17.35
C ASN A 44 -0.65 -6.27 -16.99
N ILE A 45 -0.15 -6.47 -15.77
CA ILE A 45 0.28 -7.81 -15.34
C ILE A 45 -0.91 -8.77 -15.42
N ASP A 46 -0.71 -9.90 -16.08
CA ASP A 46 -1.68 -10.97 -16.08
C ASP A 46 -1.83 -11.57 -14.67
N ILE A 47 -3.06 -11.60 -14.17
CA ILE A 47 -3.44 -12.15 -12.87
C ILE A 47 -4.55 -13.20 -12.98
N ASP A 48 -4.72 -13.80 -14.15
CA ASP A 48 -5.69 -14.88 -14.33
C ASP A 48 -5.36 -16.07 -13.45
N GLY A 49 -6.39 -16.61 -12.81
CA GLY A 49 -6.25 -17.69 -11.84
C GLY A 49 -5.74 -17.28 -10.45
N TYR A 50 -5.53 -15.98 -10.19
CA TYR A 50 -5.18 -15.44 -8.89
C TYR A 50 -6.24 -14.46 -8.39
N GLU A 51 -6.47 -14.43 -7.09
CA GLU A 51 -7.39 -13.47 -6.44
C GLU A 51 -6.81 -12.06 -6.46
N TYR A 52 -5.50 -11.97 -6.29
CA TYR A 52 -4.74 -10.73 -6.40
C TYR A 52 -3.24 -10.98 -6.67
N ALA A 53 -2.57 -9.91 -7.07
CA ALA A 53 -1.12 -9.84 -7.08
C ALA A 53 -0.62 -8.78 -6.08
N ALA A 54 0.49 -9.09 -5.40
CA ALA A 54 1.09 -8.23 -4.38
C ALA A 54 2.61 -8.44 -4.29
N VAL A 55 3.29 -7.51 -3.64
CA VAL A 55 4.72 -7.63 -3.31
C VAL A 55 4.89 -8.13 -1.88
N ARG A 56 5.95 -8.91 -1.64
CA ARG A 56 6.27 -9.36 -0.28
C ARG A 56 6.53 -8.19 0.66
N GLU A 57 6.02 -8.30 1.88
CA GLU A 57 6.38 -7.38 2.95
C GLU A 57 7.86 -7.57 3.33
N LYS A 58 8.56 -6.46 3.58
CA LYS A 58 10.02 -6.45 3.75
C LYS A 58 10.49 -7.29 4.94
N TYR A 59 9.84 -7.17 6.08
CA TYR A 59 10.21 -7.84 7.33
C TYR A 59 9.32 -9.05 7.60
N GLY A 60 8.04 -8.98 7.30
CA GLY A 60 7.07 -10.05 7.52
C GLY A 60 7.40 -11.33 6.78
N ARG A 61 8.08 -11.24 5.63
CA ARG A 61 8.58 -12.43 4.93
C ARG A 61 9.57 -13.27 5.73
N TRP A 62 10.22 -12.69 6.74
CA TRP A 62 11.16 -13.38 7.64
C TRP A 62 10.53 -13.70 8.98
N LEU A 63 9.63 -12.83 9.47
CA LEU A 63 9.07 -12.91 10.81
C LEU A 63 7.74 -13.68 10.87
N ILE A 64 6.98 -13.69 9.77
CA ILE A 64 5.64 -14.29 9.70
C ILE A 64 5.66 -15.48 8.75
N ARG A 65 5.93 -15.22 7.46
CA ARG A 65 5.94 -16.26 6.43
C ARG A 65 6.68 -15.78 5.17
N PRO A 66 7.45 -16.66 4.45
CA PRO A 66 8.25 -16.25 3.27
C PRO A 66 7.46 -15.60 2.13
N ASP A 67 6.17 -15.88 2.02
CA ASP A 67 5.25 -15.33 1.02
C ASP A 67 4.30 -14.27 1.58
N TYR A 68 4.58 -13.75 2.81
CA TYR A 68 3.79 -12.68 3.42
C TYR A 68 3.89 -11.40 2.59
N ILE A 69 2.74 -10.76 2.37
CA ILE A 69 2.61 -9.61 1.46
C ILE A 69 2.46 -8.29 2.20
N ASN A 70 2.83 -7.21 1.53
CA ASN A 70 2.45 -5.87 1.94
C ASN A 70 1.15 -5.47 1.23
N ALA A 71 0.14 -5.06 1.98
CA ALA A 71 -1.20 -4.76 1.48
C ALA A 71 -1.36 -3.34 0.94
N GLY A 72 -0.32 -2.50 0.98
CA GLY A 72 -0.38 -1.14 0.45
C GLY A 72 -0.55 -1.07 -1.07
N MET A 73 -0.07 -2.08 -1.80
CA MET A 73 -0.29 -2.25 -3.23
C MET A 73 -0.89 -3.62 -3.52
N LEU A 74 -2.09 -3.64 -4.09
CA LEU A 74 -2.82 -4.85 -4.44
C LEU A 74 -3.47 -4.70 -5.82
N LEU A 75 -3.09 -5.59 -6.75
CA LEU A 75 -3.78 -5.69 -8.04
C LEU A 75 -4.79 -6.83 -7.94
N PHE A 76 -6.07 -6.50 -7.82
CA PHE A 76 -7.15 -7.45 -7.64
C PHE A 76 -7.74 -7.96 -8.95
N ASN A 77 -8.00 -9.27 -9.01
CA ASN A 77 -8.93 -9.90 -9.92
C ASN A 77 -10.27 -10.02 -9.18
N MET A 78 -11.14 -9.05 -9.38
CA MET A 78 -12.41 -8.95 -8.64
C MET A 78 -13.37 -10.10 -8.96
N LYS A 79 -13.32 -10.62 -10.19
CA LYS A 79 -14.12 -11.80 -10.57
C LYS A 79 -13.72 -12.98 -9.69
N MET A 80 -12.43 -13.32 -9.65
CA MET A 80 -11.95 -14.43 -8.85
C MET A 80 -12.09 -14.18 -7.34
N ALA A 81 -11.83 -12.96 -6.86
CA ALA A 81 -11.99 -12.60 -5.46
C ALA A 81 -13.43 -12.73 -4.97
N LYS A 82 -14.44 -12.45 -5.84
CA LYS A 82 -15.86 -12.68 -5.55
C LYS A 82 -16.20 -14.17 -5.57
N GLU A 83 -15.75 -14.91 -6.57
CA GLU A 83 -15.98 -16.37 -6.68
C GLU A 83 -15.45 -17.12 -5.46
N THR A 84 -14.27 -16.75 -4.97
CA THR A 84 -13.63 -17.37 -3.80
C THR A 84 -14.10 -16.80 -2.47
N LYS A 85 -14.90 -15.73 -2.49
CA LYS A 85 -15.37 -14.99 -1.30
C LYS A 85 -14.21 -14.44 -0.46
N LEU A 86 -13.15 -13.93 -1.12
CA LEU A 86 -11.94 -13.42 -0.45
C LEU A 86 -12.29 -12.38 0.63
N PHE A 87 -13.06 -11.35 0.26
CA PHE A 87 -13.38 -10.24 1.16
C PHE A 87 -14.33 -10.64 2.30
N GLU A 88 -15.31 -11.51 2.02
CA GLU A 88 -16.20 -12.07 3.05
C GLU A 88 -15.39 -12.85 4.10
N LYS A 89 -14.44 -13.70 3.66
CA LYS A 89 -13.53 -14.43 4.55
C LYS A 89 -12.65 -13.47 5.36
N ALA A 90 -12.10 -12.44 4.71
CA ALA A 90 -11.25 -11.44 5.38
C ALA A 90 -12.03 -10.66 6.45
N ARG A 91 -13.24 -10.20 6.14
CA ARG A 91 -14.12 -9.54 7.12
C ARG A 91 -14.49 -10.47 8.28
N ASN A 92 -14.78 -11.74 8.00
CA ASN A 92 -15.06 -12.73 9.06
C ASN A 92 -13.83 -12.97 9.94
N LEU A 93 -12.65 -13.04 9.35
CA LEU A 93 -11.40 -13.25 10.10
C LEU A 93 -11.14 -12.09 11.07
N ILE A 94 -11.34 -10.83 10.66
CA ILE A 94 -11.22 -9.64 11.51
C ILE A 94 -12.24 -9.66 12.67
N ARG A 95 -13.46 -10.14 12.41
CA ARG A 95 -14.49 -10.21 13.47
C ARG A 95 -14.19 -11.30 14.50
N THR A 96 -13.57 -12.39 14.10
CA THR A 96 -13.41 -13.60 14.91
C THR A 96 -12.02 -13.74 15.53
N ARG A 97 -11.01 -13.02 15.04
CA ARG A 97 -9.62 -13.13 15.49
C ARG A 97 -8.98 -11.77 15.74
N LYS A 98 -8.09 -11.72 16.71
CA LYS A 98 -7.19 -10.57 16.90
C LYS A 98 -6.01 -10.73 15.97
N LEU A 99 -5.85 -9.81 15.02
CA LEU A 99 -4.81 -9.79 14.02
C LEU A 99 -3.76 -8.74 14.35
N LEU A 100 -2.50 -8.98 13.99
CA LEU A 100 -1.40 -8.07 14.26
C LEU A 100 -1.42 -6.86 13.31
N PHE A 101 -1.60 -7.14 12.02
CA PHE A 101 -1.67 -6.15 10.93
C PHE A 101 -3.06 -6.19 10.27
N ALA A 102 -4.10 -6.14 11.09
CA ALA A 102 -5.52 -6.03 10.74
C ALA A 102 -5.89 -6.49 9.31
N ASP A 103 -6.04 -5.55 8.38
CA ASP A 103 -6.47 -5.77 6.99
C ASP A 103 -5.44 -6.55 6.15
N GLN A 104 -4.14 -6.31 6.36
CA GLN A 104 -3.07 -7.04 5.67
C GLN A 104 -3.10 -8.52 6.04
N ASP A 105 -3.19 -8.83 7.32
CA ASP A 105 -3.34 -10.20 7.80
C ASP A 105 -4.64 -10.83 7.29
N ALA A 106 -5.74 -10.06 7.34
CA ALA A 106 -7.04 -10.55 6.90
C ALA A 106 -7.02 -10.97 5.43
N ILE A 107 -6.48 -10.15 4.53
CA ILE A 107 -6.34 -10.48 3.11
C ILE A 107 -5.39 -11.66 2.92
N PHE A 108 -4.24 -11.63 3.59
CA PHE A 108 -3.21 -12.66 3.44
C PHE A 108 -3.69 -14.04 3.87
N TRP A 109 -4.34 -14.16 5.03
CA TRP A 109 -4.78 -15.45 5.57
C TRP A 109 -6.10 -15.96 4.95
N SER A 110 -6.84 -15.08 4.26
CA SER A 110 -8.10 -15.46 3.58
C SER A 110 -7.90 -15.92 2.14
N THR A 111 -6.76 -15.58 1.53
CA THR A 111 -6.48 -15.94 0.14
C THR A 111 -6.14 -17.42 -0.04
N THR A 112 -6.57 -17.97 -1.15
CA THR A 112 -6.18 -19.31 -1.62
C THR A 112 -5.13 -19.23 -2.71
N LYS A 113 -5.16 -18.20 -3.56
CA LYS A 113 -4.26 -18.02 -4.71
C LYS A 113 -3.85 -16.57 -4.90
N LYS A 114 -2.62 -16.24 -4.57
CA LYS A 114 -2.01 -14.93 -4.82
C LYS A 114 -0.81 -15.03 -5.75
N LYS A 115 -0.58 -14.00 -6.54
CA LYS A 115 0.61 -13.83 -7.37
C LYS A 115 1.61 -12.91 -6.67
N LEU A 116 2.84 -13.37 -6.52
CA LEU A 116 3.90 -12.54 -5.94
C LEU A 116 4.64 -11.79 -7.04
N LEU A 117 4.71 -10.48 -6.88
CA LEU A 117 5.35 -9.57 -7.84
C LEU A 117 6.77 -9.17 -7.41
N PRO A 118 7.60 -8.76 -8.37
CA PRO A 118 8.89 -8.14 -8.11
C PRO A 118 8.76 -6.88 -7.25
N ARG A 119 9.78 -6.65 -6.41
CA ARG A 119 9.85 -5.55 -5.44
C ARG A 119 9.65 -4.16 -6.06
N LYS A 120 10.03 -3.95 -7.31
CA LYS A 120 9.87 -2.67 -8.01
C LYS A 120 8.43 -2.14 -8.08
N PHE A 121 7.44 -3.00 -7.90
CA PHE A 121 6.01 -2.63 -7.88
C PHE A 121 5.48 -2.22 -6.50
N ASN A 122 6.29 -2.37 -5.45
CA ASN A 122 6.04 -1.84 -4.11
C ASN A 122 7.38 -1.80 -3.36
N GLU A 123 8.21 -0.81 -3.71
CA GLU A 123 9.53 -0.64 -3.13
C GLU A 123 9.43 0.05 -1.76
N GLN A 124 9.78 -0.68 -0.72
CA GLN A 124 9.59 -0.27 0.67
C GLN A 124 10.88 0.28 1.33
N SER A 125 12.00 0.39 0.60
CA SER A 125 13.27 0.80 1.24
C SER A 125 14.29 1.52 0.37
N LYS A 126 14.34 1.32 -0.95
CA LYS A 126 15.33 1.93 -1.84
C LYS A 126 14.62 2.78 -2.89
N PHE A 127 14.34 4.03 -2.56
CA PHE A 127 13.58 4.93 -3.41
C PHE A 127 14.31 5.46 -4.65
N ASN A 128 15.62 5.24 -4.76
CA ASN A 128 16.42 5.74 -5.88
C ASN A 128 16.68 4.68 -6.97
N ARG A 129 15.89 3.62 -7.03
CA ARG A 129 16.02 2.61 -8.08
C ARG A 129 15.44 3.12 -9.38
N LYS A 130 16.25 3.09 -10.44
CA LYS A 130 15.84 3.53 -11.79
C LYS A 130 14.67 2.74 -12.38
N ASP A 131 14.46 1.49 -11.95
CA ASP A 131 13.42 0.59 -12.44
C ASP A 131 12.20 0.48 -11.49
N THR A 132 12.11 1.36 -10.49
CA THR A 132 11.01 1.34 -9.52
C THR A 132 9.77 1.97 -10.11
N VAL A 133 8.68 1.20 -10.13
CA VAL A 133 7.37 1.67 -10.62
C VAL A 133 6.59 2.33 -9.50
N VAL A 134 6.58 1.74 -8.29
CA VAL A 134 5.87 2.28 -7.13
C VAL A 134 6.78 2.27 -5.91
N CYS A 135 6.96 3.42 -5.30
CA CYS A 135 7.64 3.62 -4.01
C CYS A 135 6.60 3.76 -2.90
N HIS A 136 6.79 3.04 -1.80
CA HIS A 136 5.88 3.04 -0.66
C HIS A 136 6.56 3.62 0.58
N PHE A 137 6.09 4.77 1.04
CA PHE A 137 6.56 5.47 2.24
C PHE A 137 5.91 4.88 3.49
N CYS A 138 6.09 3.58 3.69
CA CYS A 138 5.57 2.86 4.83
C CYS A 138 6.51 2.91 6.03
N LYS A 139 6.04 2.35 7.16
CA LYS A 139 6.80 2.22 8.39
C LYS A 139 8.12 1.48 8.18
N ARG A 140 9.20 1.99 8.75
CA ARG A 140 10.56 1.46 8.63
C ARG A 140 11.16 1.14 9.98
N LEU A 141 11.95 0.06 10.02
CA LEU A 141 12.85 -0.23 11.14
C LEU A 141 14.17 0.49 10.90
N LEU A 142 14.53 1.37 11.82
CA LEU A 142 15.84 2.00 11.92
C LEU A 142 16.66 1.33 13.02
N LEU A 143 17.96 1.14 12.78
CA LEU A 143 18.86 0.48 13.73
C LEU A 143 19.66 1.47 14.58
N LYS A 144 19.71 2.75 14.17
CA LYS A 144 20.46 3.80 14.87
C LYS A 144 19.50 4.91 15.31
N PRO A 145 19.74 5.53 16.49
CA PRO A 145 20.75 5.25 17.50
C PRO A 145 20.50 3.93 18.26
N TYR A 146 19.29 3.43 18.29
CA TYR A 146 18.84 2.12 18.80
C TYR A 146 17.75 1.57 17.88
N PRO A 147 17.45 0.27 17.88
CA PRO A 147 16.37 -0.29 17.06
C PRO A 147 15.02 0.32 17.43
N HIS A 148 14.42 1.04 16.48
CA HIS A 148 13.09 1.65 16.61
C HIS A 148 12.40 1.69 15.25
N THR A 149 11.09 1.98 15.25
CA THR A 149 10.34 2.09 14.00
C THR A 149 9.85 3.51 13.80
N GLU A 150 10.03 4.04 12.59
CA GLU A 150 9.50 5.33 12.16
C GLU A 150 8.56 5.19 10.97
N ASN A 151 7.59 6.11 10.90
CA ASN A 151 6.57 6.11 9.86
C ASN A 151 6.80 7.31 8.94
N PHE A 152 7.66 7.13 7.96
CA PHE A 152 7.95 8.16 6.96
C PHE A 152 6.76 8.35 6.02
N LYS A 153 6.52 9.62 5.67
CA LYS A 153 5.51 10.00 4.69
C LYS A 153 6.12 10.95 3.68
N GLN A 154 5.71 10.85 2.42
CA GLN A 154 6.26 11.66 1.33
C GLN A 154 6.04 13.17 1.55
N TRP A 155 5.01 13.57 2.27
CA TRP A 155 4.76 14.97 2.60
C TRP A 155 5.62 15.52 3.75
N ASN A 156 6.35 14.68 4.48
CA ASN A 156 7.33 15.08 5.49
C ASN A 156 8.70 15.27 4.81
N VAL A 157 8.82 16.32 4.04
CA VAL A 157 9.95 16.59 3.13
C VAL A 157 11.29 16.56 3.85
N GLU A 158 11.39 17.20 5.02
CA GLU A 158 12.62 17.22 5.81
C GLU A 158 13.10 15.81 6.20
N GLU A 159 12.18 14.93 6.61
CA GLU A 159 12.53 13.56 6.95
C GLU A 159 12.94 12.77 5.70
N VAL A 160 12.23 12.96 4.58
CA VAL A 160 12.54 12.31 3.30
C VAL A 160 13.93 12.72 2.80
N HIS A 161 14.28 14.01 2.86
CA HIS A 161 15.57 14.50 2.41
C HIS A 161 16.69 14.19 3.42
N ASN A 162 16.48 14.46 4.72
CA ASN A 162 17.54 14.41 5.71
C ASN A 162 17.79 13.00 6.26
N ILE A 163 16.76 12.19 6.43
CA ILE A 163 16.86 10.84 7.00
C ILE A 163 16.93 9.78 5.91
N LEU A 164 15.99 9.81 4.95
CA LEU A 164 15.95 8.84 3.88
C LEU A 164 16.94 9.13 2.74
N LYS A 165 17.49 10.35 2.69
CA LYS A 165 18.40 10.83 1.62
C LYS A 165 17.80 10.61 0.23
N CYS A 166 16.50 10.84 0.09
CA CYS A 166 15.74 10.63 -1.13
C CYS A 166 15.37 11.98 -1.75
N HIS A 167 15.82 12.20 -2.98
CA HIS A 167 15.53 13.36 -3.83
C HIS A 167 14.89 12.96 -5.16
N ALA A 168 14.42 11.70 -5.26
CA ALA A 168 13.90 11.17 -6.52
C ALA A 168 12.53 11.75 -6.94
N PHE A 169 11.85 12.46 -6.03
CA PHE A 169 10.51 13.01 -6.22
C PHE A 169 10.44 14.51 -5.94
N ASP A 170 11.57 15.24 -6.07
CA ASP A 170 11.60 16.68 -5.78
C ASP A 170 10.75 17.49 -6.76
N GLU A 171 10.69 17.08 -8.04
CA GLU A 171 9.82 17.72 -9.05
C GLU A 171 8.33 17.53 -8.72
N ASP A 172 7.94 16.31 -8.34
CA ASP A 172 6.55 16.01 -7.91
C ASP A 172 6.19 16.78 -6.64
N LEU A 173 7.14 16.97 -5.75
CA LEU A 173 6.96 17.76 -4.53
C LEU A 173 6.72 19.23 -4.84
N GLU A 174 7.47 19.81 -5.77
CA GLU A 174 7.26 21.21 -6.18
C GLU A 174 5.86 21.41 -6.77
N GLU A 175 5.39 20.48 -7.58
CA GLU A 175 4.03 20.51 -8.13
C GLU A 175 2.97 20.36 -7.02
N TYR A 176 3.17 19.44 -6.11
CA TYR A 176 2.29 19.26 -4.94
C TYR A 176 2.18 20.54 -4.11
N LEU A 177 3.29 21.20 -3.79
CA LEU A 177 3.30 22.44 -3.01
C LEU A 177 2.54 23.57 -3.72
N LYS A 178 2.73 23.72 -5.04
CA LYS A 178 1.97 24.69 -5.86
C LYS A 178 0.46 24.42 -5.82
N LEU A 179 0.06 23.16 -5.92
CA LEU A 179 -1.35 22.75 -5.85
C LEU A 179 -1.93 22.99 -4.46
N LYS A 180 -1.17 22.69 -3.42
CA LYS A 180 -1.56 22.91 -2.03
C LYS A 180 -1.80 24.39 -1.75
N ASP A 181 -0.85 25.27 -2.10
CA ASP A 181 -0.97 26.71 -1.91
C ASP A 181 -2.19 27.28 -2.64
N LYS A 182 -2.43 26.81 -3.87
CA LYS A 182 -3.62 27.20 -4.65
C LYS A 182 -4.91 26.75 -3.98
N PHE A 183 -4.95 25.57 -3.43
CA PHE A 183 -6.12 25.03 -2.73
C PHE A 183 -6.40 25.81 -1.42
N GLU A 184 -5.36 26.07 -0.62
CA GLU A 184 -5.46 26.82 0.64
C GLU A 184 -5.88 28.28 0.40
N SER A 185 -5.40 28.92 -0.66
CA SER A 185 -5.83 30.29 -1.02
C SER A 185 -7.31 30.35 -1.41
N ASN A 186 -7.81 29.35 -2.17
CA ASN A 186 -9.23 29.32 -2.54
C ASN A 186 -10.16 29.08 -1.34
N LEU A 187 -9.73 28.31 -0.33
CA LEU A 187 -10.50 28.12 0.90
C LEU A 187 -10.57 29.38 1.75
N GLY A 188 -9.59 30.29 1.65
CA GLY A 188 -9.57 31.58 2.36
C GLY A 188 -10.49 32.64 1.73
N GLU A 189 -10.94 32.44 0.49
CA GLU A 189 -11.85 33.36 -0.20
C GLU A 189 -13.34 33.00 -0.01
N GLU A 190 -13.65 31.81 0.53
CA GLU A 190 -15.04 31.35 0.79
C GLU A 190 -15.51 31.59 2.23
N VAL A 191 -14.75 32.30 3.06
CA VAL A 191 -15.07 32.69 4.44
C VAL A 191 -15.14 34.20 4.52
#